data_eb2fd55fc8f7a491a3512126ed9f53f3
#
_entry.id   eb2fd55fc8f7a491a3512126ed9f53f3
#
_cell.length_a   1.000
_cell.length_b   1.000
_cell.length_c   1.000
_cell.angle_alpha   90.00
_cell.angle_beta   90.00
_cell.angle_gamma   90.00
#
_symmetry.space_group_name_H-M   'P 1'
#
loop_
_entity.id
_entity.type
_entity.pdbx_description
1 polymer ?
#
loop_
_entity_poly.entity_id
_entity_poly.type
_entity_poly.pdbx_seq_one_letter_code
_entity_poly.pdbx_strand_id
1 'polypeptide(L)'
;MALLSKPSPAVIKTAPSKSKYERGFTLIEVMVALAILAVVAVAASRASSAYLSSVDILRTRTLAHFVAQNAAADLHIQKTWLTANRTQTVNAQGRDWQVVMTVSDAITPALKKVNIAIAPIVDGQVRNAVTDIDVILSNPKQDMGSLDLGSMSSQSTGMSGQVGGGL
;
A
#
# COMPACT_ATOMS: atom_id res chain seq x y z
N MET A 1 -0.39 10.99 110.65
CA MET A 1 0.90 11.50 110.17
C MET A 1 1.20 10.78 108.89
N ALA A 2 0.75 11.37 107.72
CA ALA A 2 0.81 10.75 106.40
C ALA A 2 2.00 11.35 105.61
N LEU A 3 2.94 10.50 105.26
CA LEU A 3 4.09 10.87 104.46
C LEU A 3 3.69 10.90 102.98
N LEU A 4 3.65 12.08 102.37
CA LEU A 4 3.49 12.26 100.91
C LEU A 4 4.75 11.77 100.19
N SER A 5 4.57 10.68 99.43
CA SER A 5 5.59 10.24 98.47
C SER A 5 5.50 11.09 97.21
N LYS A 6 6.59 11.74 96.84
CA LYS A 6 6.76 12.61 95.67
C LYS A 6 7.06 11.75 94.46
N PRO A 7 6.31 11.85 93.33
CA PRO A 7 6.61 11.08 92.16
C PRO A 7 7.88 11.59 91.45
N SER A 8 8.73 10.67 91.04
CA SER A 8 9.96 10.93 90.28
C SER A 8 9.63 11.27 88.80
N PRO A 9 10.32 12.23 88.19
CA PRO A 9 10.04 12.56 86.78
C PRO A 9 10.54 11.46 85.86
N ALA A 10 9.66 11.01 84.98
CA ALA A 10 9.98 10.04 83.90
C ALA A 10 10.88 10.74 82.87
N VAL A 11 12.07 10.22 82.68
CA VAL A 11 12.98 10.61 81.60
C VAL A 11 12.49 10.03 80.29
N ILE A 12 11.91 10.87 79.44
CA ILE A 12 11.54 10.52 78.08
C ILE A 12 12.84 10.42 77.26
N LYS A 13 13.31 9.22 76.97
CA LYS A 13 14.35 8.96 75.98
C LYS A 13 13.78 9.21 74.60
N THR A 14 14.03 10.36 74.02
CA THR A 14 13.83 10.63 72.60
C THR A 14 14.84 9.80 71.82
N ALA A 15 14.35 8.80 71.08
CA ALA A 15 15.14 8.03 70.12
C ALA A 15 15.64 8.98 69.02
N PRO A 16 16.92 8.86 68.57
CA PRO A 16 17.42 9.68 67.47
C PRO A 16 16.66 9.29 66.18
N SER A 17 15.98 10.27 65.61
CA SER A 17 15.40 10.09 64.27
C SER A 17 16.53 9.86 63.29
N LYS A 18 16.59 8.68 62.63
CA LYS A 18 17.49 8.42 61.54
C LYS A 18 17.13 9.40 60.42
N SER A 19 17.88 10.47 60.28
CA SER A 19 17.88 11.34 59.12
C SER A 19 18.16 10.48 57.91
N LYS A 20 17.10 10.21 57.08
CA LYS A 20 17.29 9.68 55.73
C LYS A 20 18.06 10.74 54.98
N TYR A 21 19.31 10.47 54.65
CA TYR A 21 20.09 11.29 53.73
C TYR A 21 19.31 11.38 52.43
N GLU A 22 18.63 12.46 52.19
CA GLU A 22 18.06 12.80 50.88
C GLU A 22 19.26 13.11 49.98
N ARG A 23 19.60 12.13 49.13
CA ARG A 23 20.63 12.33 48.11
C ARG A 23 20.04 13.28 47.08
N GLY A 24 20.48 14.53 47.09
CA GLY A 24 20.21 15.47 46.02
C GLY A 24 20.88 15.00 44.71
N PHE A 25 20.22 15.24 43.58
CA PHE A 25 20.81 14.99 42.29
C PHE A 25 22.10 15.80 42.08
N THR A 26 23.11 15.17 41.53
CA THR A 26 24.36 15.88 41.19
C THR A 26 24.17 16.63 39.88
N LEU A 27 24.85 17.77 39.73
CA LEU A 27 24.79 18.56 38.48
C LEU A 27 25.16 17.71 37.23
N ILE A 28 26.17 16.83 37.37
CA ILE A 28 26.62 15.96 36.29
C ILE A 28 25.54 14.95 35.89
N GLU A 29 24.78 14.42 36.82
CA GLU A 29 23.68 13.47 36.56
C GLU A 29 22.57 14.11 35.72
N VAL A 30 22.22 15.36 36.05
CA VAL A 30 21.25 16.14 35.27
C VAL A 30 21.80 16.44 33.87
N MET A 31 23.07 16.80 33.73
CA MET A 31 23.68 17.03 32.42
C MET A 31 23.69 15.76 31.56
N VAL A 32 24.04 14.60 32.12
CA VAL A 32 24.02 13.31 31.41
C VAL A 32 22.59 12.94 31.04
N ALA A 33 21.62 13.10 31.93
CA ALA A 33 20.22 12.82 31.65
C ALA A 33 19.69 13.70 30.50
N LEU A 34 20.00 15.00 30.48
CA LEU A 34 19.63 15.89 29.39
C LEU A 34 20.32 15.54 28.09
N ALA A 35 21.58 15.13 28.11
CA ALA A 35 22.28 14.66 26.89
C ALA A 35 21.63 13.41 26.30
N ILE A 36 21.27 12.43 27.12
CA ILE A 36 20.56 11.23 26.68
C ILE A 36 19.17 11.60 26.11
N LEU A 37 18.44 12.48 26.82
CA LEU A 37 17.13 12.92 26.36
C LEU A 37 17.20 13.61 25.00
N ALA A 38 18.21 14.46 24.78
CA ALA A 38 18.42 15.14 23.50
C ALA A 38 18.66 14.14 22.36
N VAL A 39 19.49 13.11 22.57
CA VAL A 39 19.75 12.06 21.57
C VAL A 39 18.46 11.29 21.25
N VAL A 40 17.70 10.90 22.27
CA VAL A 40 16.42 10.19 22.10
C VAL A 40 15.41 11.06 21.35
N ALA A 41 15.32 12.35 21.66
CA ALA A 41 14.41 13.27 20.97
C ALA A 41 14.73 13.39 19.47
N VAL A 42 16.02 13.49 19.12
CA VAL A 42 16.45 13.53 17.71
C VAL A 42 16.13 12.21 16.99
N ALA A 43 16.39 11.08 17.64
CA ALA A 43 16.08 9.75 17.06
C ALA A 43 14.57 9.58 16.82
N ALA A 44 13.74 9.98 17.79
CA ALA A 44 12.28 9.93 17.66
C ALA A 44 11.76 10.82 16.53
N SER A 45 12.30 12.03 16.38
CA SER A 45 11.93 12.94 15.28
C SER A 45 12.25 12.35 13.92
N ARG A 46 13.41 11.73 13.74
CA ARG A 46 13.80 11.06 12.49
C ARG A 46 12.89 9.88 12.18
N ALA A 47 12.57 9.05 13.16
CA ALA A 47 11.67 7.91 12.98
C ALA A 47 10.26 8.37 12.56
N SER A 48 9.74 9.43 13.17
CA SER A 48 8.44 10.01 12.81
C SER A 48 8.42 10.54 11.39
N SER A 49 9.44 11.25 10.95
CA SER A 49 9.55 11.77 9.58
C SER A 49 9.61 10.64 8.54
N ALA A 50 10.36 9.58 8.80
CA ALA A 50 10.44 8.41 7.93
C ALA A 50 9.08 7.70 7.80
N TYR A 51 8.35 7.58 8.91
CA TYR A 51 7.01 7.00 8.92
C TYR A 51 6.03 7.80 8.05
N LEU A 52 5.98 9.13 8.23
CA LEU A 52 5.11 10.00 7.44
C LEU A 52 5.40 9.92 5.94
N SER A 53 6.68 9.90 5.56
CA SER A 53 7.07 9.73 4.15
C SER A 53 6.59 8.39 3.58
N SER A 54 6.71 7.30 4.34
CA SER A 54 6.24 5.98 3.91
C SER A 54 4.73 5.93 3.71
N VAL A 55 3.97 6.56 4.61
CA VAL A 55 2.50 6.66 4.49
C VAL A 55 2.10 7.46 3.25
N ASP A 56 2.76 8.58 2.94
CA ASP A 56 2.45 9.37 1.77
C ASP A 56 2.75 8.62 0.46
N ILE A 57 3.86 7.88 0.41
CA ILE A 57 4.19 7.02 -0.74
C ILE A 57 3.11 5.95 -0.94
N LEU A 58 2.70 5.25 0.10
CA LEU A 58 1.65 4.22 0.02
C LEU A 58 0.32 4.81 -0.42
N ARG A 59 -0.07 5.94 0.16
CA ARG A 59 -1.28 6.67 -0.24
C ARG A 59 -1.23 7.03 -1.72
N THR A 60 -0.14 7.62 -2.18
CA THR A 60 0.03 8.04 -3.58
C THR A 60 -0.06 6.84 -4.53
N ARG A 61 0.57 5.70 -4.20
CA ARG A 61 0.47 4.47 -4.99
C ARG A 61 -0.94 3.92 -5.03
N THR A 62 -1.64 3.88 -3.91
CA THR A 62 -3.03 3.40 -3.84
C THR A 62 -3.96 4.27 -4.70
N LEU A 63 -3.83 5.59 -4.59
CA LEU A 63 -4.62 6.52 -5.39
C LEU A 63 -4.33 6.37 -6.90
N ALA A 64 -3.05 6.26 -7.28
CA ALA A 64 -2.65 6.02 -8.65
C ALA A 64 -3.20 4.70 -9.21
N HIS A 65 -3.22 3.66 -8.38
CA HIS A 65 -3.79 2.37 -8.77
C HIS A 65 -5.30 2.47 -9.09
N PHE A 66 -6.06 3.22 -8.29
CA PHE A 66 -7.46 3.49 -8.60
C PHE A 66 -7.64 4.27 -9.91
N VAL A 67 -6.77 5.25 -10.19
CA VAL A 67 -6.80 5.98 -11.47
C VAL A 67 -6.51 5.03 -12.63
N ALA A 68 -5.54 4.12 -12.48
CA ALA A 68 -5.22 3.12 -13.49
C ALA A 68 -6.40 2.17 -13.75
N GLN A 69 -7.03 1.67 -12.68
CA GLN A 69 -8.22 0.80 -12.80
C GLN A 69 -9.40 1.50 -13.48
N ASN A 70 -9.65 2.77 -13.15
CA ASN A 70 -10.70 3.54 -13.81
C ASN A 70 -10.40 3.72 -15.31
N ALA A 71 -9.15 4.06 -15.65
CA ALA A 71 -8.74 4.17 -17.05
C ALA A 71 -8.89 2.84 -17.82
N ALA A 72 -8.56 1.72 -17.18
CA ALA A 72 -8.76 0.39 -17.74
C ALA A 72 -10.26 0.05 -17.93
N ALA A 73 -11.07 0.36 -16.93
CA ALA A 73 -12.53 0.18 -16.99
C ALA A 73 -13.15 1.01 -18.13
N ASP A 74 -12.72 2.26 -18.30
CA ASP A 74 -13.19 3.11 -19.40
C ASP A 74 -12.87 2.52 -20.78
N LEU A 75 -11.67 1.96 -20.96
CA LEU A 75 -11.31 1.27 -22.21
C LEU A 75 -12.23 0.07 -22.50
N HIS A 76 -12.56 -0.71 -21.47
CA HIS A 76 -13.45 -1.87 -21.61
C HIS A 76 -14.92 -1.47 -21.83
N ILE A 77 -15.44 -0.50 -21.09
CA ILE A 77 -16.84 -0.04 -21.17
C ILE A 77 -17.09 0.60 -22.54
N GLN A 78 -16.17 1.44 -23.01
CA GLN A 78 -16.28 2.11 -24.29
C GLN A 78 -15.89 1.20 -25.47
N LYS A 79 -15.46 -0.05 -25.21
CA LYS A 79 -14.93 -0.98 -26.21
C LYS A 79 -13.88 -0.33 -27.11
N THR A 80 -13.03 0.51 -26.52
CA THR A 80 -12.06 1.32 -27.26
C THR A 80 -10.94 0.43 -27.77
N TRP A 81 -10.75 0.41 -29.11
CA TRP A 81 -9.61 -0.22 -29.74
C TRP A 81 -8.51 0.81 -29.96
N LEU A 82 -7.48 0.79 -29.11
CA LEU A 82 -6.34 1.69 -29.22
C LEU A 82 -5.39 1.18 -30.31
N THR A 83 -5.10 2.02 -31.29
CA THR A 83 -4.14 1.73 -32.37
C THR A 83 -2.79 2.40 -32.17
N ALA A 84 -2.72 3.40 -31.29
CA ALA A 84 -1.52 4.17 -30.98
C ALA A 84 -1.46 4.51 -29.49
N ASN A 85 -0.27 4.86 -29.04
CA ASN A 85 -0.04 5.34 -27.68
C ASN A 85 -0.85 6.60 -27.41
N ARG A 86 -1.35 6.73 -26.19
CA ARG A 86 -2.17 7.86 -25.76
C ARG A 86 -1.68 8.37 -24.41
N THR A 87 -1.57 9.68 -24.28
CA THR A 87 -1.30 10.34 -23.01
C THR A 87 -2.43 11.32 -22.70
N GLN A 88 -2.92 11.31 -21.49
CA GLN A 88 -3.97 12.22 -21.03
C GLN A 88 -3.71 12.64 -19.57
N THR A 89 -4.20 13.81 -19.21
CA THR A 89 -4.21 14.28 -17.83
C THR A 89 -5.63 14.10 -17.26
N VAL A 90 -5.69 13.52 -16.06
CA VAL A 90 -6.96 13.26 -15.35
C VAL A 90 -6.87 13.89 -13.98
N ASN A 91 -7.88 14.68 -13.61
CA ASN A 91 -8.04 15.13 -12.22
C ASN A 91 -8.85 14.08 -11.46
N ALA A 92 -8.26 13.49 -10.46
CA ALA A 92 -8.91 12.50 -9.62
C ALA A 92 -8.45 12.65 -8.16
N GLN A 93 -9.41 12.60 -7.24
CA GLN A 93 -9.18 12.64 -5.79
C GLN A 93 -8.39 13.89 -5.34
N GLY A 94 -8.66 15.03 -5.99
CA GLY A 94 -8.06 16.33 -5.70
C GLY A 94 -6.60 16.47 -6.13
N ARG A 95 -6.12 15.58 -7.04
CA ARG A 95 -4.78 15.63 -7.63
C ARG A 95 -4.86 15.45 -9.15
N ASP A 96 -3.89 16.02 -9.84
CA ASP A 96 -3.73 15.80 -11.27
C ASP A 96 -2.78 14.64 -11.52
N TRP A 97 -3.18 13.78 -12.46
CA TRP A 97 -2.46 12.57 -12.83
C TRP A 97 -2.23 12.56 -14.32
N GLN A 98 -1.01 12.23 -14.74
CA GLN A 98 -0.73 11.85 -16.12
C GLN A 98 -0.96 10.36 -16.27
N VAL A 99 -1.80 10.01 -17.23
CA VAL A 99 -2.09 8.62 -17.64
C VAL A 99 -1.44 8.40 -18.99
N VAL A 100 -0.46 7.51 -19.04
CA VAL A 100 0.23 7.13 -20.27
C VAL A 100 -0.19 5.71 -20.64
N MET A 101 -0.78 5.55 -21.81
CA MET A 101 -1.20 4.27 -22.35
C MET A 101 -0.26 3.89 -23.50
N THR A 102 0.49 2.82 -23.33
CA THR A 102 1.41 2.29 -24.33
C THR A 102 0.83 1.01 -24.92
N VAL A 103 0.64 1.01 -26.23
CA VAL A 103 0.04 -0.11 -26.96
C VAL A 103 1.14 -1.01 -27.50
N SER A 104 1.02 -2.29 -27.29
CA SER A 104 1.86 -3.33 -27.88
C SER A 104 1.01 -4.46 -28.48
N ASP A 105 1.57 -5.15 -29.46
CA ASP A 105 0.90 -6.29 -30.05
C ASP A 105 0.88 -7.46 -29.07
N ALA A 106 -0.25 -8.18 -29.05
CA ALA A 106 -0.40 -9.40 -28.29
C ALA A 106 -0.12 -10.63 -29.20
N ILE A 107 -0.31 -11.82 -28.65
CA ILE A 107 -0.05 -13.10 -29.35
C ILE A 107 -0.86 -13.24 -30.64
N THR A 108 -2.03 -12.60 -30.69
CA THR A 108 -2.91 -12.63 -31.86
C THR A 108 -3.28 -11.23 -32.34
N PRO A 109 -3.48 -11.00 -33.65
CA PRO A 109 -3.88 -9.68 -34.16
C PRO A 109 -5.24 -9.20 -33.63
N ALA A 110 -6.06 -10.13 -33.13
CA ALA A 110 -7.35 -9.82 -32.49
C ALA A 110 -7.22 -9.20 -31.10
N LEU A 111 -6.02 -9.25 -30.50
CA LEU A 111 -5.75 -8.77 -29.16
C LEU A 111 -4.63 -7.71 -29.19
N LYS A 112 -4.72 -6.75 -28.31
CA LYS A 112 -3.65 -5.80 -28.00
C LYS A 112 -3.41 -5.72 -26.52
N LYS A 113 -2.15 -5.60 -26.15
CA LYS A 113 -1.76 -5.33 -24.78
C LYS A 113 -1.55 -3.83 -24.63
N VAL A 114 -2.19 -3.24 -23.62
CA VAL A 114 -2.04 -1.83 -23.27
C VAL A 114 -1.46 -1.77 -21.87
N ASN A 115 -0.27 -1.18 -21.73
CA ASN A 115 0.30 -0.82 -20.45
C ASN A 115 -0.17 0.59 -20.09
N ILE A 116 -0.78 0.73 -18.92
CA ILE A 116 -1.30 2.01 -18.40
C ILE A 116 -0.42 2.42 -17.22
N ALA A 117 0.45 3.41 -17.43
CA ALA A 117 1.33 3.96 -16.41
C ALA A 117 0.76 5.28 -15.86
N ILE A 118 0.80 5.44 -14.54
CA ILE A 118 0.25 6.60 -13.84
C ILE A 118 1.36 7.35 -13.14
N ALA A 119 1.48 8.64 -13.43
CA ALA A 119 2.41 9.56 -12.81
C ALA A 119 1.67 10.74 -12.14
N PRO A 120 2.00 11.13 -10.90
CA PRO A 120 1.41 12.30 -10.28
C PRO A 120 1.98 13.57 -10.90
N ILE A 121 1.14 14.60 -11.03
CA ILE A 121 1.54 15.95 -11.41
C ILE A 121 1.61 16.78 -10.13
N VAL A 122 2.79 17.32 -9.82
CA VAL A 122 3.02 18.15 -8.64
C VAL A 122 3.63 19.45 -9.11
N ASP A 123 3.00 20.57 -8.72
CA ASP A 123 3.43 21.92 -9.13
C ASP A 123 3.54 22.08 -10.66
N GLY A 124 2.60 21.48 -11.39
CA GLY A 124 2.58 21.48 -12.86
C GLY A 124 3.64 20.59 -13.53
N GLN A 125 4.45 19.87 -12.76
CA GLN A 125 5.48 18.96 -13.26
C GLN A 125 5.07 17.50 -13.10
N VAL A 126 5.22 16.75 -14.18
CA VAL A 126 5.02 15.29 -14.16
C VAL A 126 6.18 14.64 -13.41
N ARG A 127 5.87 13.83 -12.43
CA ARG A 127 6.85 13.02 -11.68
C ARG A 127 6.98 11.65 -12.30
N ASN A 128 7.88 10.83 -11.74
CA ASN A 128 8.02 9.44 -12.18
C ASN A 128 6.72 8.65 -11.97
N ALA A 129 6.45 7.72 -12.88
CA ALA A 129 5.33 6.80 -12.73
C ALA A 129 5.45 6.03 -11.41
N VAL A 130 4.35 5.96 -10.66
CA VAL A 130 4.29 5.32 -9.34
C VAL A 130 3.60 3.96 -9.36
N THR A 131 2.84 3.70 -10.42
CA THR A 131 2.18 2.42 -10.68
C THR A 131 1.94 2.24 -12.17
N ASP A 132 1.83 1.00 -12.60
CA ASP A 132 1.38 0.61 -13.94
C ASP A 132 0.53 -0.66 -13.86
N ILE A 133 -0.33 -0.85 -14.83
CA ILE A 133 -1.14 -2.06 -15.03
C ILE A 133 -1.17 -2.43 -16.51
N ASP A 134 -1.25 -3.72 -16.78
CA ASP A 134 -1.43 -4.25 -18.13
C ASP A 134 -2.88 -4.66 -18.36
N VAL A 135 -3.42 -4.26 -19.49
CA VAL A 135 -4.79 -4.57 -19.91
C VAL A 135 -4.75 -5.20 -21.30
N ILE A 136 -5.56 -6.23 -21.52
CA ILE A 136 -5.72 -6.84 -22.84
C ILE A 136 -7.04 -6.34 -23.43
N LEU A 137 -6.96 -5.73 -24.60
CA LEU A 137 -8.11 -5.28 -25.38
C LEU A 137 -8.37 -6.26 -26.52
N SER A 138 -9.64 -6.61 -26.74
CA SER A 138 -10.09 -7.37 -27.89
C SER A 138 -10.59 -6.43 -28.99
N ASN A 139 -10.31 -6.77 -30.24
CA ASN A 139 -10.82 -6.04 -31.40
C ASN A 139 -12.34 -6.23 -31.52
N PRO A 140 -13.15 -5.17 -31.32
CA PRO A 140 -14.61 -5.29 -31.37
C PRO A 140 -15.16 -5.61 -32.80
N LYS A 141 -14.33 -5.46 -33.83
CA LYS A 141 -14.68 -5.75 -35.21
C LYS A 141 -14.28 -7.14 -35.67
N GLN A 142 -13.55 -7.87 -34.84
CA GLN A 142 -13.13 -9.24 -35.18
C GLN A 142 -13.88 -10.20 -34.26
N ASP A 143 -14.83 -10.93 -34.82
CA ASP A 143 -15.45 -12.05 -34.12
C ASP A 143 -14.32 -12.98 -33.66
N MET A 144 -14.12 -13.09 -32.39
CA MET A 144 -13.35 -14.19 -31.83
C MET A 144 -14.20 -15.44 -32.05
N GLY A 145 -13.91 -16.14 -33.15
CA GLY A 145 -14.69 -17.17 -33.73
C GLY A 145 -15.53 -17.93 -32.70
N SER A 146 -16.83 -17.95 -32.91
CA SER A 146 -17.69 -18.89 -32.23
C SER A 146 -17.01 -20.24 -32.35
N LEU A 147 -16.61 -20.81 -31.21
CA LEU A 147 -16.20 -22.21 -31.16
C LEU A 147 -17.42 -22.98 -31.68
N ASP A 148 -17.41 -23.30 -32.97
CA ASP A 148 -18.43 -24.12 -33.58
C ASP A 148 -18.28 -25.55 -33.04
N LEU A 149 -18.84 -25.74 -31.84
CA LEU A 149 -18.95 -27.05 -31.20
C LEU A 149 -19.89 -27.96 -32.00
N GLY A 150 -20.61 -27.41 -32.97
CA GLY A 150 -21.48 -28.17 -33.87
C GLY A 150 -20.74 -29.04 -34.90
N SER A 151 -19.53 -28.65 -35.29
CA SER A 151 -18.73 -29.39 -36.27
C SER A 151 -18.02 -30.63 -35.71
N MET A 152 -17.89 -30.76 -34.39
CA MET A 152 -17.28 -31.94 -33.77
C MET A 152 -18.25 -33.12 -33.58
N SER A 153 -19.57 -32.90 -33.66
CA SER A 153 -20.55 -33.98 -33.43
C SER A 153 -20.90 -34.77 -34.68
N SER A 154 -20.46 -34.39 -35.89
CA SER A 154 -20.82 -35.03 -37.14
C SER A 154 -19.78 -36.02 -37.68
N GLN A 155 -18.66 -36.24 -37.00
CA GLN A 155 -17.65 -37.22 -37.46
C GLN A 155 -17.69 -38.60 -36.80
N SER A 156 -18.68 -38.92 -35.97
CA SER A 156 -18.75 -40.21 -35.30
C SER A 156 -19.78 -41.19 -35.87
N THR A 157 -20.41 -40.90 -37.04
CA THR A 157 -21.44 -41.78 -37.63
C THR A 157 -21.06 -42.17 -39.04
N GLY A 158 -19.97 -42.83 -39.23
CA GLY A 158 -19.53 -43.29 -40.55
C GLY A 158 -18.71 -44.57 -40.53
N MET A 159 -18.95 -45.48 -39.59
CA MET A 159 -18.29 -46.78 -39.57
C MET A 159 -19.28 -47.87 -39.21
N SER A 160 -20.24 -48.09 -40.07
CA SER A 160 -21.12 -49.27 -40.03
C SER A 160 -21.05 -50.03 -41.35
N GLY A 161 -20.39 -51.17 -41.31
CA GLY A 161 -20.89 -52.35 -41.93
C GLY A 161 -20.69 -52.52 -43.44
N GLN A 162 -19.60 -53.10 -43.86
CA GLN A 162 -19.63 -53.97 -45.06
C GLN A 162 -19.12 -55.34 -44.63
N VAL A 163 -20.05 -56.14 -44.17
CA VAL A 163 -19.93 -57.60 -44.14
C VAL A 163 -20.33 -58.10 -45.54
N GLY A 164 -19.36 -58.38 -46.41
CA GLY A 164 -19.52 -59.08 -47.66
C GLY A 164 -19.49 -60.58 -47.40
N GLY A 165 -20.65 -61.21 -47.47
CA GLY A 165 -20.76 -62.65 -47.72
C GLY A 165 -20.57 -62.92 -49.17
N GLY A 166 -19.87 -63.97 -49.51
CA GLY A 166 -19.73 -64.52 -50.91
C GLY A 166 -19.06 -65.87 -50.84
N LEU A 167 -19.73 -66.79 -51.29
CA LEU A 167 -19.45 -68.23 -51.58
C LEU A 167 -18.03 -68.50 -52.04
#